data_1c5e465ea1fb7a8933db424de7e2d20a
#
_entry.id   1c5e465ea1fb7a8933db424de7e2d20a
#
_cell.length_a   1.000
_cell.length_b   1.000
_cell.length_c   1.000
_cell.angle_alpha   90.00
_cell.angle_beta   90.00
_cell.angle_gamma   90.00
#
_symmetry.space_group_name_H-M   'P 1'
#
loop_
_entity.id
_entity.type
_entity.pdbx_description
1 polymer ?
#
loop_
_entity_poly.entity_id
_entity_poly.type
_entity_poly.pdbx_seq_one_letter_code
_entity_poly.pdbx_strand_id
1 'polypeptide(L)'
;MDNIKEKLISGEIIPFIGMGVFKDTKAKDGSTLPFDSDSMVLALNNGRAMSPRLMYEYTRAAMSLEQRKGREFITQMTNHIYASKEYDIPYTYEFFKDIKPKFMIDTNLDDSGCKVYEDVEHFMITGISRITADYDRYIIYKYDPQTKEYKEINKEELTTDLPILFKPMGCTKPAMNFIISDADFVDWLTEAMGGYAMPNLLKEYRKGKSYLFLGVDFSRDTFRMVANELTIGLDTGLVVMDKEELTKKENKFITTHNLELEQKDCNEFLKAL
;
A
#
# COMPACT_ATOMS: atom_id res chain seq x y z
N MET A 1 24.61 -3.46 -5.06
CA MET A 1 23.42 -3.18 -5.88
C MET A 1 23.20 -4.20 -7.01
N ASP A 2 24.15 -4.99 -7.33
CA ASP A 2 24.18 -5.81 -8.57
C ASP A 2 23.21 -7.01 -8.65
N ASN A 3 22.18 -7.07 -7.82
CA ASN A 3 21.23 -8.19 -7.90
C ASN A 3 19.82 -7.90 -7.37
N ILE A 4 19.45 -6.62 -7.17
CA ILE A 4 18.12 -6.29 -6.62
C ILE A 4 17.01 -6.70 -7.60
N LYS A 5 17.16 -6.44 -8.89
CA LYS A 5 16.16 -6.83 -9.91
C LYS A 5 15.91 -8.33 -9.94
N GLU A 6 16.97 -9.14 -9.96
CA GLU A 6 16.84 -10.59 -9.97
C GLU A 6 16.16 -11.10 -8.70
N LYS A 7 16.51 -10.53 -7.54
CA LYS A 7 15.87 -10.86 -6.27
C LYS A 7 14.41 -10.42 -6.17
N LEU A 8 14.03 -9.32 -6.81
CA LEU A 8 12.62 -8.92 -6.94
C LEU A 8 11.84 -9.89 -7.82
N ILE A 9 12.42 -10.32 -8.95
CA ILE A 9 11.81 -11.30 -9.86
C ILE A 9 11.69 -12.67 -9.19
N SER A 10 12.72 -13.14 -8.48
CA SER A 10 12.71 -14.42 -7.77
C SER A 10 11.80 -14.42 -6.53
N GLY A 11 11.40 -13.24 -6.04
CA GLY A 11 10.66 -13.09 -4.80
C GLY A 11 11.49 -13.31 -3.53
N GLU A 12 12.80 -13.12 -3.60
CA GLU A 12 13.67 -13.03 -2.42
C GLU A 12 13.53 -11.68 -1.75
N ILE A 13 13.31 -10.62 -2.56
CA ILE A 13 12.96 -9.27 -2.09
C ILE A 13 11.50 -8.99 -2.42
N ILE A 14 10.76 -8.55 -1.42
CA ILE A 14 9.36 -8.13 -1.55
C ILE A 14 9.30 -6.61 -1.59
N PRO A 15 8.84 -5.98 -2.70
CA PRO A 15 8.57 -4.55 -2.73
C PRO A 15 7.39 -4.22 -1.81
N PHE A 16 7.58 -3.18 -1.00
CA PHE A 16 6.57 -2.61 -0.12
C PHE A 16 6.40 -1.13 -0.48
N ILE A 17 5.25 -0.77 -1.06
CA ILE A 17 5.02 0.53 -1.67
C ILE A 17 4.09 1.36 -0.81
N GLY A 18 4.50 2.59 -0.50
CA GLY A 18 3.70 3.60 0.18
C GLY A 18 3.40 4.80 -0.73
N MET A 19 2.60 5.72 -0.21
CA MET A 19 2.06 6.85 -1.00
C MET A 19 3.13 7.86 -1.45
N GLY A 20 4.31 7.88 -0.85
CA GLY A 20 5.39 8.79 -1.25
C GLY A 20 5.84 8.64 -2.71
N VAL A 21 5.56 7.49 -3.36
CA VAL A 21 5.83 7.28 -4.78
C VAL A 21 4.99 8.17 -5.71
N PHE A 22 3.92 8.80 -5.21
CA PHE A 22 3.07 9.72 -5.97
C PHE A 22 3.54 11.18 -5.96
N LYS A 23 4.65 11.51 -5.29
CA LYS A 23 5.11 12.90 -5.09
C LYS A 23 5.10 13.75 -6.36
N ASP A 24 5.49 13.16 -7.49
CA ASP A 24 5.56 13.85 -8.79
C ASP A 24 4.44 13.45 -9.76
N THR A 25 3.47 12.66 -9.31
CA THR A 25 2.38 12.16 -10.15
C THR A 25 1.33 13.25 -10.37
N LYS A 26 1.04 13.52 -11.64
CA LYS A 26 0.09 14.56 -12.07
C LYS A 26 -0.96 14.02 -13.01
N ALA A 27 -2.15 14.60 -12.93
CA ALA A 27 -3.16 14.46 -13.97
C ALA A 27 -2.97 15.54 -15.07
N LYS A 28 -3.64 15.36 -16.19
CA LYS A 28 -3.61 16.32 -17.34
C LYS A 28 -4.02 17.73 -16.96
N ASP A 29 -4.85 17.91 -15.92
CA ASP A 29 -5.28 19.21 -15.39
C ASP A 29 -4.30 19.81 -14.38
N GLY A 30 -3.15 19.16 -14.13
CA GLY A 30 -2.14 19.59 -13.18
C GLY A 30 -2.42 19.22 -11.72
N SER A 31 -3.55 18.58 -11.41
CA SER A 31 -3.79 18.08 -10.06
C SER A 31 -2.87 16.91 -9.72
N THR A 32 -2.57 16.74 -8.43
CA THR A 32 -1.66 15.71 -7.92
C THR A 32 -2.41 14.66 -7.11
N LEU A 33 -1.89 13.43 -7.10
CA LEU A 33 -2.32 12.43 -6.12
C LEU A 33 -1.78 12.77 -4.74
N PRO A 34 -2.49 12.41 -3.67
CA PRO A 34 -1.93 12.49 -2.32
C PRO A 34 -0.69 11.61 -2.19
N PHE A 35 0.39 12.17 -1.65
CA PHE A 35 1.67 11.49 -1.47
C PHE A 35 2.18 11.49 -0.03
N ASP A 36 1.46 12.19 0.87
CA ASP A 36 1.72 12.25 2.30
C ASP A 36 0.42 12.50 3.08
N SER A 37 0.51 12.52 4.42
CA SER A 37 -0.65 12.74 5.27
C SER A 37 -1.32 14.09 5.03
N ASP A 38 -0.54 15.15 4.82
CA ASP A 38 -1.06 16.50 4.65
C ASP A 38 -1.83 16.64 3.34
N SER A 39 -1.27 16.18 2.23
CA SER A 39 -1.95 16.17 0.92
C SER A 39 -3.19 15.30 0.93
N MET A 40 -3.16 14.16 1.66
CA MET A 40 -4.34 13.30 1.81
C MET A 40 -5.47 13.99 2.60
N VAL A 41 -5.14 14.69 3.70
CA VAL A 41 -6.13 15.46 4.46
C VAL A 41 -6.74 16.57 3.60
N LEU A 42 -5.92 17.28 2.83
CA LEU A 42 -6.40 18.31 1.91
C LEU A 42 -7.33 17.72 0.85
N ALA A 43 -6.97 16.59 0.25
CA ALA A 43 -7.80 15.92 -0.74
C ALA A 43 -9.15 15.47 -0.16
N LEU A 44 -9.17 14.86 1.01
CA LEU A 44 -10.38 14.43 1.71
C LEU A 44 -11.29 15.60 2.12
N ASN A 45 -10.73 16.78 2.38
CA ASN A 45 -11.46 17.98 2.83
C ASN A 45 -11.59 19.07 1.77
N ASN A 46 -11.60 18.70 0.49
CA ASN A 46 -11.76 19.61 -0.65
C ASN A 46 -10.74 20.77 -0.65
N GLY A 47 -9.47 20.46 -0.46
CA GLY A 47 -8.36 21.42 -0.46
C GLY A 47 -8.25 22.28 0.81
N ARG A 48 -9.06 22.05 1.83
CA ARG A 48 -9.06 22.85 3.07
C ARG A 48 -8.28 22.16 4.17
N ALA A 49 -7.31 22.86 4.74
CA ALA A 49 -6.57 22.38 5.91
C ALA A 49 -7.51 22.18 7.11
N MET A 50 -7.20 21.20 7.93
CA MET A 50 -7.86 20.94 9.21
C MET A 50 -6.98 21.45 10.37
N SER A 51 -7.39 21.20 11.62
CA SER A 51 -6.56 21.57 12.77
C SER A 51 -5.21 20.83 12.73
N PRO A 52 -4.12 21.37 13.31
CA PRO A 52 -2.81 20.71 13.29
C PRO A 52 -2.82 19.27 13.79
N ARG A 53 -3.67 18.96 14.77
CA ARG A 53 -3.84 17.60 15.29
C ARG A 53 -4.42 16.62 14.25
N LEU A 54 -5.30 17.10 13.38
CA LEU A 54 -5.92 16.30 12.32
C LEU A 54 -5.04 16.24 11.07
N MET A 55 -4.21 17.27 10.82
CA MET A 55 -3.22 17.25 9.73
C MET A 55 -2.13 16.21 9.99
N TYR A 56 -1.77 15.99 11.25
CA TYR A 56 -0.68 15.08 11.59
C TYR A 56 -0.91 13.65 11.09
N GLU A 57 -2.15 13.14 11.11
CA GLU A 57 -2.47 11.78 10.69
C GLU A 57 -3.80 11.75 9.92
N TYR A 58 -3.75 11.44 8.63
CA TYR A 58 -4.94 11.50 7.77
C TYR A 58 -6.05 10.55 8.23
N THR A 59 -5.73 9.45 8.90
CA THR A 59 -6.74 8.51 9.41
C THR A 59 -7.65 9.14 10.44
N ARG A 60 -7.11 10.04 11.29
CA ARG A 60 -7.89 10.86 12.23
C ARG A 60 -8.75 11.89 11.52
N ALA A 61 -8.20 12.52 10.47
CA ALA A 61 -8.95 13.46 9.66
C ALA A 61 -10.13 12.76 8.96
N ALA A 62 -9.88 11.60 8.37
CA ALA A 62 -10.92 10.75 7.77
C ALA A 62 -11.98 10.36 8.79
N MET A 63 -11.60 9.92 10.00
CA MET A 63 -12.54 9.61 11.08
C MET A 63 -13.37 10.83 11.49
N SER A 64 -12.76 12.00 11.62
CA SER A 64 -13.47 13.24 11.94
C SER A 64 -14.47 13.64 10.85
N LEU A 65 -14.15 13.41 9.59
CA LEU A 65 -15.07 13.64 8.46
C LEU A 65 -16.18 12.60 8.45
N GLU A 66 -15.86 11.34 8.68
CA GLU A 66 -16.83 10.25 8.76
C GLU A 66 -17.88 10.48 9.84
N GLN A 67 -17.47 10.91 11.06
CA GLN A 67 -18.38 11.23 12.15
C GLN A 67 -19.36 12.37 11.81
N ARG A 68 -18.94 13.31 10.96
CA ARG A 68 -19.76 14.46 10.58
C ARG A 68 -20.63 14.24 9.33
N LYS A 69 -20.15 13.42 8.39
CA LYS A 69 -20.74 13.30 7.05
C LYS A 69 -21.15 11.87 6.69
N GLY A 70 -20.80 10.91 7.55
CA GLY A 70 -21.09 9.50 7.33
C GLY A 70 -20.00 8.73 6.55
N ARG A 71 -20.04 7.41 6.67
CA ARG A 71 -19.09 6.49 6.02
C ARG A 71 -19.12 6.60 4.51
N GLU A 72 -20.32 6.66 3.94
CA GLU A 72 -20.50 6.75 2.49
C GLU A 72 -19.75 7.96 1.89
N PHE A 73 -19.79 9.10 2.58
CA PHE A 73 -19.05 10.29 2.14
C PHE A 73 -17.55 10.01 2.03
N ILE A 74 -16.95 9.33 3.01
CA ILE A 74 -15.51 9.02 3.00
C ILE A 74 -15.18 8.04 1.89
N THR A 75 -15.99 7.00 1.69
CA THR A 75 -15.81 6.03 0.62
C THR A 75 -15.87 6.70 -0.76
N GLN A 76 -16.88 7.52 -1.01
CA GLN A 76 -17.04 8.20 -2.29
C GLN A 76 -15.96 9.27 -2.52
N MET A 77 -15.56 10.00 -1.48
CA MET A 77 -14.48 10.98 -1.59
C MET A 77 -13.15 10.30 -1.89
N THR A 78 -12.84 9.18 -1.23
CA THR A 78 -11.63 8.40 -1.51
C THR A 78 -11.62 7.87 -2.94
N ASN A 79 -12.73 7.29 -3.37
CA ASN A 79 -12.86 6.86 -4.76
C ASN A 79 -12.72 8.04 -5.74
N HIS A 80 -13.31 9.19 -5.45
CA HIS A 80 -13.17 10.38 -6.27
C HIS A 80 -11.71 10.82 -6.41
N ILE A 81 -10.94 10.83 -5.33
CA ILE A 81 -9.51 11.20 -5.34
C ILE A 81 -8.73 10.33 -6.33
N TYR A 82 -8.94 9.03 -6.33
CA TYR A 82 -8.11 8.08 -7.08
C TYR A 82 -8.68 7.64 -8.43
N ALA A 83 -10.00 7.69 -8.63
CA ALA A 83 -10.66 7.15 -9.82
C ALA A 83 -11.34 8.20 -10.71
N SER A 84 -11.48 9.47 -10.28
CA SER A 84 -12.18 10.48 -11.05
C SER A 84 -11.36 11.11 -12.18
N LYS A 85 -10.04 10.93 -12.16
CA LYS A 85 -9.10 11.52 -13.11
C LYS A 85 -8.14 10.47 -13.63
N GLU A 86 -7.63 10.70 -14.82
CA GLU A 86 -6.55 9.94 -15.39
C GLU A 86 -5.22 10.57 -14.96
N TYR A 87 -4.47 9.85 -14.13
CA TYR A 87 -3.13 10.23 -13.68
C TYR A 87 -2.06 9.51 -14.49
N ASP A 88 -0.92 10.14 -14.64
CA ASP A 88 0.26 9.46 -15.16
C ASP A 88 0.63 8.29 -14.22
N ILE A 89 1.13 7.21 -14.80
CA ILE A 89 1.59 6.07 -13.99
C ILE A 89 2.93 6.46 -13.36
N PRO A 90 3.07 6.41 -12.02
CA PRO A 90 4.36 6.66 -11.37
C PRO A 90 5.43 5.70 -11.89
N TYR A 91 6.65 6.22 -12.10
CA TYR A 91 7.77 5.40 -12.60
C TYR A 91 8.01 4.14 -11.78
N THR A 92 7.77 4.19 -10.47
CA THR A 92 7.83 3.00 -9.59
C THR A 92 6.99 1.85 -10.12
N TYR A 93 5.76 2.10 -10.55
CA TYR A 93 4.88 1.04 -11.09
C TYR A 93 5.26 0.67 -12.53
N GLU A 94 5.75 1.60 -13.35
CA GLU A 94 6.31 1.28 -14.67
C GLU A 94 7.50 0.32 -14.53
N PHE A 95 8.43 0.59 -13.63
CA PHE A 95 9.55 -0.28 -13.31
C PHE A 95 9.09 -1.69 -12.90
N PHE A 96 8.10 -1.78 -12.01
CA PHE A 96 7.57 -3.09 -11.60
C PHE A 96 6.75 -3.78 -12.70
N LYS A 97 6.13 -3.04 -13.61
CA LYS A 97 5.45 -3.60 -14.78
C LYS A 97 6.43 -4.35 -15.69
N ASP A 98 7.65 -3.86 -15.82
CA ASP A 98 8.69 -4.51 -16.62
C ASP A 98 9.21 -5.80 -15.98
N ILE A 99 9.36 -5.84 -14.65
CA ILE A 99 9.97 -6.98 -13.95
C ILE A 99 8.97 -7.95 -13.32
N LYS A 100 7.73 -7.52 -13.08
CA LYS A 100 6.62 -8.32 -12.50
C LYS A 100 7.05 -9.13 -11.27
N PRO A 101 7.29 -8.46 -10.11
CA PRO A 101 7.70 -9.15 -8.89
C PRO A 101 6.74 -10.30 -8.56
N LYS A 102 7.26 -11.41 -8.06
CA LYS A 102 6.43 -12.57 -7.69
C LYS A 102 5.43 -12.26 -6.57
N PHE A 103 5.80 -11.36 -5.66
CA PHE A 103 4.92 -10.85 -4.61
C PHE A 103 5.21 -9.37 -4.39
N MET A 104 4.17 -8.55 -4.35
CA MET A 104 4.26 -7.11 -4.08
C MET A 104 3.22 -6.69 -3.05
N ILE A 105 3.63 -5.91 -2.07
CA ILE A 105 2.75 -5.24 -1.11
C ILE A 105 2.61 -3.78 -1.54
N ASP A 106 1.38 -3.36 -1.81
CA ASP A 106 1.05 -2.00 -2.20
C ASP A 106 -0.01 -1.42 -1.25
N THR A 107 0.41 -0.49 -0.39
CA THR A 107 -0.47 0.14 0.61
C THR A 107 -1.27 1.31 0.05
N ASN A 108 -1.11 1.65 -1.22
CA ASN A 108 -1.86 2.71 -1.88
C ASN A 108 -3.28 2.26 -2.23
N LEU A 109 -4.21 3.20 -2.26
CA LEU A 109 -5.64 2.93 -2.45
C LEU A 109 -6.09 2.95 -3.92
N ASP A 110 -5.23 3.43 -4.82
CA ASP A 110 -5.48 3.49 -6.26
C ASP A 110 -5.28 2.13 -6.96
N ASP A 111 -5.45 2.09 -8.27
CA ASP A 111 -5.29 0.89 -9.10
C ASP A 111 -3.94 0.77 -9.82
N SER A 112 -2.95 1.61 -9.50
CA SER A 112 -1.63 1.56 -10.17
C SER A 112 -0.93 0.21 -9.97
N GLY A 113 -1.03 -0.39 -8.78
CA GLY A 113 -0.54 -1.74 -8.53
C GLY A 113 -1.19 -2.80 -9.42
N CYS A 114 -2.47 -2.65 -9.76
CA CYS A 114 -3.17 -3.56 -10.67
C CYS A 114 -2.59 -3.49 -12.09
N LYS A 115 -2.15 -2.31 -12.54
CA LYS A 115 -1.56 -2.10 -13.86
C LYS A 115 -0.20 -2.79 -14.04
N VAL A 116 0.49 -3.10 -12.93
CA VAL A 116 1.76 -3.87 -12.96
C VAL A 116 1.56 -5.25 -13.58
N TYR A 117 0.41 -5.88 -13.31
CA TYR A 117 0.13 -7.26 -13.71
C TYR A 117 -1.02 -7.38 -14.73
N GLU A 118 -1.43 -6.29 -15.38
CA GLU A 118 -2.62 -6.27 -16.24
C GLU A 118 -2.57 -7.19 -17.47
N ASP A 119 -1.37 -7.64 -17.85
CA ASP A 119 -1.12 -8.51 -19.00
C ASP A 119 -0.88 -9.98 -18.63
N VAL A 120 -0.90 -10.32 -17.32
CA VAL A 120 -0.67 -11.67 -16.82
C VAL A 120 -1.74 -12.08 -15.80
N GLU A 121 -2.01 -13.38 -15.76
CA GLU A 121 -2.84 -13.97 -14.72
C GLU A 121 -2.15 -13.78 -13.36
N HIS A 122 -2.88 -13.30 -12.37
CA HIS A 122 -2.33 -13.05 -11.04
C HIS A 122 -3.41 -13.09 -9.95
N PHE A 123 -2.97 -13.23 -8.71
CA PHE A 123 -3.86 -13.05 -7.56
C PHE A 123 -3.76 -11.63 -7.04
N MET A 124 -4.90 -11.06 -6.64
CA MET A 124 -4.96 -9.83 -5.88
C MET A 124 -5.66 -10.09 -4.56
N ILE A 125 -5.05 -9.62 -3.48
CA ILE A 125 -5.60 -9.71 -2.13
C ILE A 125 -5.83 -8.29 -1.64
N THR A 126 -7.08 -7.94 -1.34
CA THR A 126 -7.43 -6.60 -0.85
C THR A 126 -7.84 -6.65 0.61
N GLY A 127 -7.33 -5.72 1.40
CA GLY A 127 -7.77 -5.50 2.77
C GLY A 127 -9.23 -5.02 2.83
N ILE A 128 -9.94 -5.45 3.85
CA ILE A 128 -11.29 -4.99 4.21
C ILE A 128 -11.35 -4.71 5.71
N SER A 129 -12.31 -3.93 6.15
CA SER A 129 -12.50 -3.63 7.56
C SER A 129 -13.97 -3.54 7.93
N ARG A 130 -14.23 -3.60 9.24
CA ARG A 130 -15.56 -3.41 9.85
C ARG A 130 -16.63 -4.36 9.31
N ILE A 131 -16.25 -5.60 9.05
CA ILE A 131 -17.18 -6.68 8.73
C ILE A 131 -17.52 -7.46 10.00
N THR A 132 -18.74 -8.02 10.08
CA THR A 132 -19.23 -8.72 11.25
C THR A 132 -19.35 -10.23 11.06
N ALA A 133 -19.24 -10.69 9.82
CA ALA A 133 -19.53 -12.09 9.47
C ALA A 133 -18.32 -13.02 9.56
N ASP A 134 -17.09 -12.47 9.53
CA ASP A 134 -15.86 -13.25 9.53
C ASP A 134 -14.74 -12.46 10.24
N TYR A 135 -13.67 -13.18 10.64
CA TYR A 135 -12.46 -12.58 11.19
C TYR A 135 -11.50 -12.16 10.09
N ASP A 136 -11.47 -12.82 8.95
CA ASP A 136 -10.57 -12.49 7.85
C ASP A 136 -10.79 -11.05 7.37
N ARG A 137 -9.74 -10.26 7.36
CA ARG A 137 -9.75 -8.84 6.93
C ARG A 137 -9.17 -8.69 5.54
N TYR A 138 -9.47 -9.64 4.65
CA TYR A 138 -9.08 -9.61 3.24
C TYR A 138 -10.10 -10.34 2.38
N ILE A 139 -10.10 -10.00 1.09
CA ILE A 139 -10.77 -10.72 0.01
C ILE A 139 -9.71 -11.10 -1.02
N ILE A 140 -9.83 -12.29 -1.60
CA ILE A 140 -8.91 -12.80 -2.61
C ILE A 140 -9.60 -12.81 -3.96
N TYR A 141 -8.91 -12.27 -4.96
CA TYR A 141 -9.36 -12.26 -6.35
C TYR A 141 -8.32 -12.93 -7.24
N LYS A 142 -8.79 -13.57 -8.29
CA LYS A 142 -7.97 -14.03 -9.41
C LYS A 142 -8.29 -13.17 -10.63
N TYR A 143 -7.25 -12.63 -11.28
CA TYR A 143 -7.38 -11.82 -12.48
C TYR A 143 -7.18 -12.66 -13.73
N ASP A 144 -8.04 -12.46 -14.71
CA ASP A 144 -7.91 -13.03 -16.05
C ASP A 144 -7.57 -11.92 -17.06
N PRO A 145 -6.36 -11.95 -17.66
CA PRO A 145 -5.93 -10.92 -18.62
C PRO A 145 -6.71 -10.95 -19.94
N GLN A 146 -7.43 -12.04 -20.27
CA GLN A 146 -8.23 -12.13 -21.49
C GLN A 146 -9.55 -11.38 -21.34
N THR A 147 -10.22 -11.55 -20.20
CA THR A 147 -11.48 -10.85 -19.90
C THR A 147 -11.25 -9.50 -19.25
N LYS A 148 -10.05 -9.26 -18.69
CA LYS A 148 -9.67 -8.10 -17.87
C LYS A 148 -10.55 -7.95 -16.61
N GLU A 149 -10.97 -9.06 -16.04
CA GLU A 149 -11.84 -9.09 -14.88
C GLU A 149 -11.18 -9.79 -13.70
N TYR A 150 -11.52 -9.32 -12.51
CA TYR A 150 -11.22 -9.96 -11.23
C TYR A 150 -12.40 -10.81 -10.79
N LYS A 151 -12.15 -12.07 -10.49
CA LYS A 151 -13.14 -12.98 -9.90
C LYS A 151 -12.73 -13.30 -8.46
N GLU A 152 -13.64 -13.12 -7.52
CA GLU A 152 -13.45 -13.55 -6.13
C GLU A 152 -13.30 -15.07 -6.07
N ILE A 153 -12.33 -15.54 -5.27
CA ILE A 153 -12.02 -16.95 -5.08
C ILE A 153 -11.87 -17.29 -3.59
N ASN A 154 -11.95 -18.56 -3.26
CA ASN A 154 -11.71 -19.04 -1.92
C ASN A 154 -10.20 -19.11 -1.61
N LYS A 155 -9.86 -19.05 -0.33
CA LYS A 155 -8.45 -19.08 0.14
C LYS A 155 -7.71 -20.38 -0.19
N GLU A 156 -8.43 -21.46 -0.40
CA GLU A 156 -7.90 -22.76 -0.80
C GLU A 156 -7.42 -22.78 -2.27
N GLU A 157 -7.90 -21.86 -3.10
CA GLU A 157 -7.50 -21.70 -4.50
C GLU A 157 -6.23 -20.83 -4.66
N LEU A 158 -5.82 -20.12 -3.59
CA LEU A 158 -4.63 -19.29 -3.61
C LEU A 158 -3.36 -20.15 -3.63
N THR A 159 -2.48 -19.91 -4.60
CA THR A 159 -1.18 -20.59 -4.73
C THR A 159 -0.06 -19.57 -4.90
N THR A 160 1.19 -20.03 -4.89
CA THR A 160 2.35 -19.18 -5.17
C THR A 160 2.87 -19.34 -6.60
N ASP A 161 2.13 -20.00 -7.49
CA ASP A 161 2.56 -20.23 -8.87
C ASP A 161 2.39 -18.98 -9.74
N LEU A 162 1.38 -18.17 -9.43
CA LEU A 162 1.12 -16.88 -10.07
C LEU A 162 1.68 -15.72 -9.24
N PRO A 163 1.93 -14.55 -9.85
CA PRO A 163 2.23 -13.33 -9.12
C PRO A 163 1.11 -12.96 -8.16
N ILE A 164 1.46 -12.33 -7.04
CA ILE A 164 0.52 -11.89 -6.01
C ILE A 164 0.68 -10.40 -5.75
N LEU A 165 -0.38 -9.65 -5.96
CA LEU A 165 -0.53 -8.26 -5.53
C LEU A 165 -1.31 -8.23 -4.22
N PHE A 166 -0.69 -7.75 -3.15
CA PHE A 166 -1.38 -7.55 -1.87
C PHE A 166 -1.60 -6.07 -1.59
N LYS A 167 -2.85 -5.66 -1.50
CA LYS A 167 -3.30 -4.29 -1.21
C LYS A 167 -3.98 -4.25 0.16
N PRO A 168 -3.20 -4.25 1.25
CA PRO A 168 -3.72 -4.41 2.61
C PRO A 168 -4.66 -3.28 3.03
N MET A 169 -4.53 -2.09 2.45
CA MET A 169 -5.39 -0.95 2.76
C MET A 169 -6.63 -0.84 1.84
N GLY A 170 -6.82 -1.83 0.97
CA GLY A 170 -7.91 -1.84 0.00
C GLY A 170 -7.54 -1.23 -1.36
N CYS A 171 -8.52 -1.10 -2.24
CA CYS A 171 -8.34 -0.60 -3.61
C CYS A 171 -9.64 0.00 -4.15
N THR A 172 -9.51 0.81 -5.21
CA THR A 172 -10.67 1.27 -6.00
C THR A 172 -11.35 0.17 -6.81
N LYS A 173 -10.63 -0.90 -7.13
CA LYS A 173 -11.09 -2.05 -7.94
C LYS A 173 -10.72 -3.38 -7.28
N PRO A 174 -11.47 -4.44 -7.52
CA PRO A 174 -12.75 -4.53 -8.24
C PRO A 174 -13.90 -3.98 -7.41
N ALA A 175 -13.72 -3.80 -6.10
CA ALA A 175 -14.69 -3.22 -5.18
C ALA A 175 -14.05 -2.08 -4.40
N MET A 176 -14.81 -1.02 -4.12
CA MET A 176 -14.37 0.14 -3.35
C MET A 176 -14.25 -0.20 -1.86
N ASN A 177 -13.22 -0.96 -1.51
CA ASN A 177 -12.88 -1.27 -0.13
C ASN A 177 -11.71 -0.41 0.30
N PHE A 178 -11.90 0.43 1.33
CA PHE A 178 -10.86 1.33 1.82
C PHE A 178 -10.72 1.23 3.33
N ILE A 179 -9.47 1.01 3.78
CA ILE A 179 -9.05 1.16 5.16
C ILE A 179 -8.41 2.53 5.26
N ILE A 180 -9.16 3.52 5.73
CA ILE A 180 -8.79 4.93 5.63
C ILE A 180 -9.01 5.73 6.92
N SER A 181 -10.04 5.42 7.71
CA SER A 181 -10.31 6.09 8.99
C SER A 181 -9.69 5.36 10.18
N ASP A 182 -9.50 6.04 11.31
CA ASP A 182 -9.00 5.42 12.55
C ASP A 182 -9.81 4.17 12.92
N ALA A 183 -11.12 4.18 12.73
CA ALA A 183 -11.96 3.02 13.03
C ALA A 183 -11.65 1.82 12.13
N ASP A 184 -11.35 2.07 10.83
CA ASP A 184 -10.94 1.01 9.90
C ASP A 184 -9.60 0.42 10.30
N PHE A 185 -8.62 1.27 10.63
CA PHE A 185 -7.29 0.82 11.03
C PHE A 185 -7.32 0.06 12.36
N VAL A 186 -8.12 0.49 13.33
CA VAL A 186 -8.27 -0.22 14.60
C VAL A 186 -8.85 -1.61 14.36
N ASP A 187 -9.91 -1.74 13.58
CA ASP A 187 -10.51 -3.03 13.25
C ASP A 187 -9.49 -3.93 12.52
N TRP A 188 -8.88 -3.42 11.46
CA TRP A 188 -7.92 -4.17 10.66
C TRP A 188 -6.70 -4.61 11.47
N LEU A 189 -6.09 -3.71 12.26
CA LEU A 189 -4.92 -4.01 13.08
C LEU A 189 -5.23 -5.01 14.20
N THR A 190 -6.42 -4.92 14.82
CA THR A 190 -6.84 -5.88 15.83
C THR A 190 -6.87 -7.29 15.27
N GLU A 191 -7.46 -7.46 14.10
CA GLU A 191 -7.52 -8.75 13.42
C GLU A 191 -6.16 -9.16 12.82
N ALA A 192 -5.32 -8.21 12.39
CA ALA A 192 -3.95 -8.47 11.95
C ALA A 192 -3.11 -9.10 13.06
N MET A 193 -3.20 -8.57 14.28
CA MET A 193 -2.52 -9.14 15.47
C MET A 193 -3.03 -10.55 15.79
N GLY A 194 -4.30 -10.86 15.49
CA GLY A 194 -4.86 -12.20 15.54
C GLY A 194 -4.45 -13.12 14.37
N GLY A 195 -3.79 -12.55 13.37
CA GLY A 195 -3.36 -13.28 12.17
C GLY A 195 -4.41 -13.33 11.05
N TYR A 196 -5.44 -12.49 11.07
CA TYR A 196 -6.56 -12.53 10.11
C TYR A 196 -6.48 -11.47 8.99
N ALA A 197 -5.43 -10.66 8.95
CA ALA A 197 -5.27 -9.64 7.90
C ALA A 197 -4.48 -10.12 6.66
N MET A 198 -3.97 -11.34 6.69
CA MET A 198 -3.19 -11.94 5.61
C MET A 198 -3.42 -13.46 5.54
N PRO A 199 -3.62 -14.05 4.34
CA PRO A 199 -3.71 -15.50 4.17
C PRO A 199 -2.49 -16.24 4.73
N ASN A 200 -2.71 -17.43 5.29
CA ASN A 200 -1.63 -18.24 5.89
C ASN A 200 -0.52 -18.55 4.87
N LEU A 201 -0.86 -18.78 3.60
CA LEU A 201 0.10 -18.98 2.54
C LEU A 201 1.13 -17.84 2.46
N LEU A 202 0.67 -16.59 2.54
CA LEU A 202 1.56 -15.42 2.48
C LEU A 202 2.35 -15.22 3.78
N LYS A 203 1.79 -15.58 4.92
CA LYS A 203 2.53 -15.54 6.20
C LYS A 203 3.72 -16.48 6.18
N GLU A 204 3.57 -17.66 5.56
CA GLU A 204 4.69 -18.60 5.38
C GLU A 204 5.65 -18.09 4.30
N TYR A 205 5.14 -17.61 3.18
CA TYR A 205 5.96 -17.12 2.07
C TYR A 205 6.89 -15.96 2.46
N ARG A 206 6.43 -15.04 3.31
CA ARG A 206 7.21 -13.85 3.72
C ARG A 206 8.35 -14.13 4.70
N LYS A 207 8.37 -15.28 5.37
CA LYS A 207 9.39 -15.61 6.37
C LYS A 207 10.79 -15.64 5.75
N GLY A 208 11.73 -14.94 6.37
CA GLY A 208 13.13 -14.85 5.91
C GLY A 208 13.30 -14.13 4.58
N LYS A 209 12.28 -13.36 4.13
CA LYS A 209 12.40 -12.50 2.94
C LYS A 209 12.99 -11.15 3.30
N SER A 210 13.65 -10.53 2.33
CA SER A 210 14.07 -9.14 2.41
C SER A 210 12.99 -8.22 1.83
N TYR A 211 13.01 -6.95 2.23
CA TYR A 211 12.02 -5.97 1.77
C TYR A 211 12.67 -4.75 1.14
N LEU A 212 12.06 -4.23 0.08
CA LEU A 212 12.38 -2.94 -0.51
C LEU A 212 11.21 -1.99 -0.24
N PHE A 213 11.40 -1.06 0.70
CA PHE A 213 10.40 -0.06 1.05
C PHE A 213 10.57 1.18 0.19
N LEU A 214 9.55 1.53 -0.59
CA LEU A 214 9.54 2.68 -1.49
C LEU A 214 8.42 3.65 -1.11
N GLY A 215 8.77 4.88 -0.77
CA GLY A 215 7.80 5.93 -0.45
C GLY A 215 6.94 5.66 0.79
N VAL A 216 7.44 4.88 1.75
CA VAL A 216 6.72 4.58 3.01
C VAL A 216 7.08 5.63 4.06
N ASP A 217 6.07 6.30 4.62
CA ASP A 217 6.26 7.29 5.69
C ASP A 217 6.25 6.64 7.08
N PHE A 218 7.42 6.29 7.58
CA PHE A 218 7.59 5.76 8.94
C PHE A 218 7.49 6.82 10.05
N SER A 219 7.25 8.09 9.74
CA SER A 219 7.01 9.12 10.76
C SER A 219 5.65 8.92 11.46
N ARG A 220 4.70 8.26 10.80
CA ARG A 220 3.33 8.04 11.30
C ARG A 220 3.19 6.72 12.04
N ASP A 221 2.48 6.77 13.19
CA ASP A 221 2.31 5.59 14.05
C ASP A 221 1.54 4.47 13.33
N THR A 222 0.49 4.83 12.61
CA THR A 222 -0.37 3.89 11.89
C THR A 222 0.41 3.09 10.85
N PHE A 223 1.22 3.76 10.03
CA PHE A 223 2.02 3.07 9.00
C PHE A 223 3.10 2.18 9.58
N ARG A 224 3.74 2.58 10.69
CA ARG A 224 4.70 1.68 11.36
C ARG A 224 4.01 0.43 11.90
N MET A 225 2.80 0.55 12.46
CA MET A 225 2.04 -0.61 12.94
C MET A 225 1.69 -1.55 11.78
N VAL A 226 1.20 -1.01 10.67
CA VAL A 226 0.91 -1.80 9.45
C VAL A 226 2.16 -2.50 8.94
N ALA A 227 3.28 -1.76 8.79
CA ALA A 227 4.53 -2.35 8.34
C ALA A 227 5.03 -3.45 9.28
N ASN A 228 4.96 -3.25 10.60
CA ASN A 228 5.29 -4.29 11.59
C ASN A 228 4.50 -5.58 11.34
N GLU A 229 3.18 -5.48 11.21
CA GLU A 229 2.32 -6.66 11.03
C GLU A 229 2.57 -7.36 9.69
N LEU A 230 2.77 -6.60 8.62
CA LEU A 230 2.97 -7.15 7.28
C LEU A 230 4.35 -7.74 7.07
N THR A 231 5.36 -7.35 7.84
CA THR A 231 6.76 -7.77 7.66
C THR A 231 7.29 -8.66 8.80
N ILE A 232 6.40 -9.24 9.62
CA ILE A 232 6.81 -10.19 10.67
C ILE A 232 7.68 -11.29 10.07
N GLY A 233 8.89 -11.49 10.64
CA GLY A 233 9.85 -12.50 10.19
C GLY A 233 10.70 -12.05 9.00
N LEU A 234 10.76 -10.76 8.70
CA LEU A 234 11.70 -10.21 7.72
C LEU A 234 13.15 -10.54 8.11
N ASP A 235 13.99 -10.78 7.13
CA ASP A 235 15.44 -10.98 7.33
C ASP A 235 16.15 -9.62 7.39
N THR A 236 16.02 -8.83 6.33
CA THR A 236 16.56 -7.47 6.20
C THR A 236 15.69 -6.63 5.27
N GLY A 237 16.00 -5.35 5.13
CA GLY A 237 15.30 -4.49 4.19
C GLY A 237 16.07 -3.23 3.87
N LEU A 238 15.75 -2.66 2.71
CA LEU A 238 16.24 -1.38 2.24
C LEU A 238 15.08 -0.38 2.20
N VAL A 239 15.23 0.73 2.90
CA VAL A 239 14.27 1.85 2.89
C VAL A 239 14.80 2.93 1.95
N VAL A 240 14.04 3.27 0.94
CA VAL A 240 14.36 4.38 0.02
C VAL A 240 13.40 5.53 0.29
N MET A 241 13.94 6.68 0.71
CA MET A 241 13.15 7.87 0.97
C MET A 241 13.96 9.15 0.73
N ASP A 242 13.35 10.11 0.06
CA ASP A 242 13.90 11.44 -0.17
C ASP A 242 13.64 12.32 1.06
N LYS A 243 14.51 12.18 2.09
CA LYS A 243 14.38 12.90 3.34
C LYS A 243 15.76 13.14 3.96
N GLU A 244 16.13 14.41 4.15
CA GLU A 244 17.43 14.78 4.71
C GLU A 244 17.58 14.37 6.19
N GLU A 245 16.54 14.59 6.99
CA GLU A 245 16.53 14.27 8.42
C GLU A 245 15.38 13.34 8.80
N LEU A 246 15.73 12.25 9.47
CA LEU A 246 14.76 11.33 10.03
C LEU A 246 14.22 11.85 11.37
N THR A 247 12.94 11.67 11.60
CA THR A 247 12.37 11.82 12.94
C THR A 247 12.94 10.76 13.88
N LYS A 248 12.90 11.02 15.19
CA LYS A 248 13.30 10.03 16.21
C LYS A 248 12.54 8.69 16.06
N LYS A 249 11.28 8.75 15.65
CA LYS A 249 10.43 7.55 15.46
C LYS A 249 10.85 6.74 14.24
N GLU A 250 11.16 7.39 13.12
CA GLU A 250 11.67 6.74 11.90
C GLU A 250 13.00 6.07 12.15
N ASN A 251 13.96 6.82 12.74
CA ASN A 251 15.27 6.28 13.05
C ASN A 251 15.17 5.07 14.00
N LYS A 252 14.32 5.14 15.03
CA LYS A 252 14.07 4.01 15.92
C LYS A 252 13.51 2.81 15.18
N PHE A 253 12.53 3.01 14.26
CA PHE A 253 11.94 1.94 13.49
C PHE A 253 12.98 1.25 12.61
N ILE A 254 13.73 2.04 11.80
CA ILE A 254 14.80 1.56 10.92
C ILE A 254 15.84 0.76 11.70
N THR A 255 16.33 1.31 12.81
CA THR A 255 17.35 0.65 13.65
C THR A 255 16.81 -0.63 14.31
N THR A 256 15.57 -0.60 14.83
CA THR A 256 14.98 -1.77 15.50
C THR A 256 14.78 -2.96 14.55
N HIS A 257 14.47 -2.69 13.30
CA HIS A 257 14.27 -3.72 12.27
C HIS A 257 15.52 -4.02 11.43
N ASN A 258 16.67 -3.48 11.81
CA ASN A 258 17.95 -3.65 11.09
C ASN A 258 17.81 -3.36 9.58
N LEU A 259 17.11 -2.25 9.25
CA LEU A 259 16.92 -1.82 7.87
C LEU A 259 18.07 -0.92 7.43
N GLU A 260 18.49 -1.06 6.18
CA GLU A 260 19.37 -0.12 5.50
C GLU A 260 18.57 1.09 5.01
N LEU A 261 19.20 2.26 4.94
CA LEU A 261 18.58 3.50 4.46
C LEU A 261 19.34 4.04 3.25
N GLU A 262 18.62 4.25 2.16
CA GLU A 262 19.07 5.01 1.00
C GLU A 262 18.29 6.33 0.94
N GLN A 263 19.00 7.44 1.20
CA GLN A 263 18.43 8.80 1.16
C GLN A 263 18.41 9.32 -0.29
N LYS A 264 17.40 8.89 -1.04
CA LYS A 264 17.23 9.20 -2.44
C LYS A 264 15.76 9.19 -2.84
N ASP A 265 15.43 9.93 -3.88
CA ASP A 265 14.12 9.80 -4.52
C ASP A 265 13.91 8.37 -5.05
N CYS A 266 12.70 7.83 -4.90
CA CYS A 266 12.38 6.45 -5.30
C CYS A 266 12.58 6.22 -6.79
N ASN A 267 12.22 7.19 -7.63
CA ASN A 267 12.37 7.06 -9.09
C ASN A 267 13.84 7.12 -9.49
N GLU A 268 14.64 7.99 -8.86
CA GLU A 268 16.09 8.05 -9.10
C GLU A 268 16.80 6.77 -8.66
N PHE A 269 16.39 6.21 -7.53
CA PHE A 269 16.91 4.95 -7.05
C PHE A 269 16.61 3.82 -8.05
N LEU A 270 15.37 3.68 -8.47
CA LEU A 270 14.95 2.62 -9.40
C LEU A 270 15.57 2.76 -10.81
N LYS A 271 15.81 4.00 -11.27
CA LYS A 271 16.52 4.25 -12.54
C LYS A 271 17.99 3.86 -12.51
N ALA A 272 18.58 3.78 -11.31
CA ALA A 272 19.97 3.39 -11.14
C ALA A 272 20.17 1.86 -10.99
N LEU A 273 19.09 1.09 -10.86
CA LEU A 273 19.09 -0.38 -10.87
C LEU A 273 19.12 -0.93 -12.30
#